data_5c8e06a604af88ca9b46de589d7bd84d
#
_entry.id   5c8e06a604af88ca9b46de589d7bd84d
#
_cell.length_a   1.000
_cell.length_b   1.000
_cell.length_c   1.000
_cell.angle_alpha   90.00
_cell.angle_beta   90.00
_cell.angle_gamma   90.00
#
_symmetry.space_group_name_H-M   'P 1'
#
loop_
_entity.id
_entity.type
_entity.pdbx_description
1 polymer ?
#
loop_
_entity_poly.entity_id
_entity_poly.type
_entity_poly.pdbx_seq_one_letter_code
_entity_poly.pdbx_strand_id
1 'polypeptide(L)'
;MRLTTILLALAITATALAAKPAEGGVLLVYDFATKPFSMENEIEPIAILLSRYTADIQRRMAKEVTLADLEKADRIVVAGIGGFPALSPGCLEYLQKTTKPTVCIGAAAVLANGESPNRAGKSEALAKGQLVYLGTEWSASVDPYFPVQVDASKVLARIGSPGKELPLCWRSGNRIGFAALPSSPPLSMVFSDVLMDVFGSANASPPSLLFIVRDFNPSCSAESLRRLADYFSHHGIPFAVTTQMRDLPEGTEPMPREEFLGALAYASSHGGRIFLRGGEGLKDAGKFDPIKPCGIEEPDQADNSALQIGRPTYARIPEEPKSPFFIHAPMRLPDGGWMWPANVRGGMDGALLDDIRKQVRDIVAFRGSVAGVVIPAWRPFQSMRDVVDAARSSGVTAIGPVSAVPEPNPTLQP
;
A
#
# COMPACT_ATOMS: atom_id res chain seq x y z
N MET A 1 41.93 -38.94 17.03
CA MET A 1 40.63 -38.86 16.35
C MET A 1 40.02 -37.50 16.65
N ARG A 2 40.09 -36.57 15.71
CA ARG A 2 39.51 -35.24 15.85
C ARG A 2 38.24 -35.22 15.00
N LEU A 3 37.07 -35.13 15.67
CA LEU A 3 35.78 -34.88 15.01
C LEU A 3 35.73 -33.41 14.62
N THR A 4 35.73 -33.17 13.32
CA THR A 4 35.52 -31.85 12.74
C THR A 4 34.02 -31.65 12.58
N THR A 5 33.42 -30.88 13.44
CA THR A 5 32.00 -30.48 13.33
C THR A 5 31.87 -29.42 12.25
N ILE A 6 31.34 -29.80 11.11
CA ILE A 6 30.96 -28.86 10.04
C ILE A 6 29.65 -28.22 10.44
N LEU A 7 29.71 -26.98 10.91
CA LEU A 7 28.54 -26.10 11.05
C LEU A 7 28.14 -25.63 9.66
N LEU A 8 27.10 -26.25 9.09
CA LEU A 8 26.45 -25.78 7.87
C LEU A 8 25.55 -24.61 8.27
N ALA A 9 26.07 -23.38 8.14
CA ALA A 9 25.28 -22.17 8.26
C ALA A 9 24.36 -22.10 7.03
N LEU A 10 23.12 -22.55 7.18
CA LEU A 10 22.05 -22.26 6.22
C LEU A 10 21.75 -20.77 6.32
N ALA A 11 22.35 -19.96 5.46
CA ALA A 11 21.92 -18.62 5.17
C ALA A 11 20.58 -18.73 4.45
N ILE A 12 19.47 -18.72 5.19
CA ILE A 12 18.16 -18.50 4.63
C ILE A 12 18.11 -17.02 4.24
N THR A 13 18.58 -16.71 3.04
CA THR A 13 18.23 -15.45 2.39
C THR A 13 16.73 -15.51 2.13
N ALA A 14 15.95 -14.94 3.06
CA ALA A 14 14.56 -14.64 2.82
C ALA A 14 14.49 -13.55 1.72
N THR A 15 14.64 -13.97 0.48
CA THR A 15 14.19 -13.18 -0.66
C THR A 15 12.68 -13.06 -0.50
N ALA A 16 12.23 -11.93 0.03
CA ALA A 16 10.84 -11.53 -0.09
C ALA A 16 10.55 -11.43 -1.60
N LEU A 17 10.14 -12.54 -2.20
CA LEU A 17 9.67 -12.58 -3.56
C LEU A 17 8.43 -11.67 -3.59
N ALA A 18 8.60 -10.44 -4.08
CA ALA A 18 7.47 -9.67 -4.53
C ALA A 18 6.64 -10.60 -5.43
N ALA A 19 5.38 -10.78 -5.11
CA ALA A 19 4.51 -11.67 -5.86
C ALA A 19 4.67 -11.33 -7.34
N LYS A 20 5.07 -12.33 -8.16
CA LYS A 20 5.20 -12.14 -9.61
C LYS A 20 3.87 -11.52 -10.07
N PRO A 21 3.89 -10.35 -10.74
CA PRO A 21 2.65 -9.74 -11.19
C PRO A 21 1.86 -10.77 -11.98
N ALA A 22 0.58 -10.84 -11.77
CA ALA A 22 -0.26 -11.70 -12.57
C ALA A 22 -0.04 -11.34 -14.05
N GLU A 23 0.42 -12.29 -14.86
CA GLU A 23 0.48 -12.13 -16.29
C GLU A 23 -0.97 -12.00 -16.76
N GLY A 24 -1.35 -10.81 -17.25
CA GLY A 24 -2.69 -10.55 -17.77
C GLY A 24 -3.28 -9.23 -17.30
N GLY A 25 -3.99 -8.56 -18.21
CA GLY A 25 -4.60 -7.26 -17.99
C GLY A 25 -5.85 -7.33 -17.12
N VAL A 26 -6.04 -6.29 -16.33
CA VAL A 26 -7.26 -6.04 -15.55
C VAL A 26 -8.07 -4.97 -16.26
N LEU A 27 -9.33 -5.26 -16.55
CA LEU A 27 -10.30 -4.26 -17.01
C LEU A 27 -11.08 -3.73 -15.81
N LEU A 28 -10.86 -2.47 -15.47
CA LEU A 28 -11.63 -1.74 -14.46
C LEU A 28 -12.77 -0.98 -15.16
N VAL A 29 -13.99 -1.48 -14.97
CA VAL A 29 -15.23 -0.89 -15.46
C VAL A 29 -15.86 -0.10 -14.34
N TYR A 30 -16.24 1.15 -14.62
CA TYR A 30 -16.88 2.03 -13.61
C TYR A 30 -17.96 2.90 -14.21
N ASP A 31 -18.88 3.34 -13.38
CA ASP A 31 -19.91 4.31 -13.78
C ASP A 31 -19.78 5.59 -12.98
N PHE A 32 -20.21 6.69 -13.57
CA PHE A 32 -20.25 7.98 -12.91
C PHE A 32 -21.55 8.13 -12.13
N ALA A 33 -21.48 8.48 -10.86
CA ALA A 33 -22.61 9.10 -10.18
C ALA A 33 -22.88 10.49 -10.78
N THR A 34 -24.02 11.04 -10.52
CA THR A 34 -24.56 12.26 -11.13
C THR A 34 -23.80 13.57 -10.85
N LYS A 35 -22.62 13.51 -10.17
CA LYS A 35 -21.80 14.70 -9.86
C LYS A 35 -20.36 14.54 -10.35
N PRO A 36 -19.92 15.31 -11.36
CA PRO A 36 -18.65 15.05 -12.06
C PRO A 36 -17.35 15.35 -11.27
N PHE A 37 -17.43 15.97 -10.11
CA PHE A 37 -16.24 16.44 -9.39
C PHE A 37 -15.71 15.53 -8.25
N SER A 38 -16.42 14.47 -7.90
CA SER A 38 -16.01 13.58 -6.79
C SER A 38 -15.42 12.24 -7.24
N MET A 39 -15.36 11.96 -8.51
CA MET A 39 -15.26 10.59 -9.04
C MET A 39 -13.88 10.11 -9.39
N GLU A 40 -13.01 10.98 -9.89
CA GLU A 40 -11.61 10.60 -10.06
C GLU A 40 -11.03 10.16 -8.71
N ASN A 41 -11.49 10.77 -7.62
CA ASN A 41 -11.08 10.42 -6.27
C ASN A 41 -11.60 9.06 -5.77
N GLU A 42 -12.67 8.49 -6.32
CA GLU A 42 -13.26 7.23 -5.85
C GLU A 42 -12.76 6.01 -6.64
N ILE A 43 -12.43 6.20 -7.93
CA ILE A 43 -11.88 5.14 -8.80
C ILE A 43 -10.37 4.99 -8.59
N GLU A 44 -9.67 6.10 -8.36
CA GLU A 44 -8.22 6.08 -8.15
C GLU A 44 -7.79 5.16 -7.01
N PRO A 45 -8.44 5.15 -5.81
CA PRO A 45 -8.15 4.17 -4.78
C PRO A 45 -8.23 2.71 -5.25
N ILE A 46 -9.28 2.39 -6.01
CA ILE A 46 -9.45 1.03 -6.54
C ILE A 46 -8.33 0.68 -7.51
N ALA A 47 -8.00 1.58 -8.43
CA ALA A 47 -6.92 1.37 -9.40
C ALA A 47 -5.56 1.22 -8.70
N ILE A 48 -5.30 2.03 -7.68
CA ILE A 48 -4.09 1.95 -6.86
C ILE A 48 -4.00 0.59 -6.15
N LEU A 49 -5.08 0.11 -5.52
CA LEU A 49 -5.10 -1.20 -4.87
C LEU A 49 -4.89 -2.34 -5.87
N LEU A 50 -5.41 -2.21 -7.09
CA LEU A 50 -5.18 -3.16 -8.18
C LEU A 50 -3.73 -3.14 -8.68
N SER A 51 -3.05 -1.99 -8.63
CA SER A 51 -1.67 -1.83 -9.09
C SER A 51 -0.65 -2.66 -8.31
N ARG A 52 -1.03 -3.16 -7.13
CA ARG A 52 -0.28 -4.16 -6.39
C ARG A 52 -0.08 -5.46 -7.18
N TYR A 53 -1.04 -5.81 -8.02
CA TYR A 53 -1.11 -7.10 -8.70
C TYR A 53 -0.72 -7.03 -10.17
N THR A 54 -0.95 -5.91 -10.84
CA THR A 54 -0.64 -5.73 -12.25
C THR A 54 -0.35 -4.26 -12.57
N ALA A 55 0.54 -4.03 -13.53
CA ALA A 55 0.74 -2.71 -14.11
C ALA A 55 -0.25 -2.44 -15.28
N ASP A 56 -0.85 -3.50 -15.86
CA ASP A 56 -1.79 -3.38 -16.98
C ASP A 56 -3.21 -3.27 -16.43
N ILE A 57 -3.63 -2.03 -16.12
CA ILE A 57 -4.99 -1.70 -15.69
C ILE A 57 -5.64 -0.83 -16.75
N GLN A 58 -6.54 -1.42 -17.52
CA GLN A 58 -7.35 -0.70 -18.49
C GLN A 58 -8.61 -0.15 -17.81
N ARG A 59 -8.79 1.15 -17.83
CA ARG A 59 -9.95 1.85 -17.23
C ARG A 59 -10.96 2.17 -18.33
N ARG A 60 -12.23 1.81 -18.14
CA ARG A 60 -13.32 2.08 -19.07
C ARG A 60 -14.59 2.50 -18.34
N MET A 61 -15.24 3.52 -18.84
CA MET A 61 -16.59 3.86 -18.39
C MET A 61 -17.57 2.78 -18.82
N ALA A 62 -18.51 2.42 -17.95
CA ALA A 62 -19.45 1.31 -18.20
C ALA A 62 -20.23 1.48 -19.53
N LYS A 63 -20.61 2.70 -19.87
CA LYS A 63 -21.31 3.02 -21.15
C LYS A 63 -20.44 2.84 -22.40
N GLU A 64 -19.12 2.80 -22.24
CA GLU A 64 -18.14 2.68 -23.34
C GLU A 64 -17.57 1.27 -23.49
N VAL A 65 -17.83 0.42 -22.50
CA VAL A 65 -17.35 -0.96 -22.50
C VAL A 65 -18.05 -1.78 -23.58
N THR A 66 -17.25 -2.46 -24.37
CA THR A 66 -17.72 -3.40 -25.38
C THR A 66 -17.58 -4.85 -24.92
N LEU A 67 -18.29 -5.77 -25.57
CA LEU A 67 -18.13 -7.20 -25.32
C LEU A 67 -16.68 -7.65 -25.58
N ALA A 68 -16.05 -7.12 -26.64
CA ALA A 68 -14.66 -7.43 -26.98
C ALA A 68 -13.67 -7.00 -25.88
N ASP A 69 -13.91 -5.89 -25.17
CA ASP A 69 -13.08 -5.48 -24.04
C ASP A 69 -13.17 -6.48 -22.90
N LEU A 70 -14.38 -6.96 -22.59
CA LEU A 70 -14.61 -7.98 -21.56
C LEU A 70 -14.01 -9.33 -21.92
N GLU A 71 -14.10 -9.73 -23.20
CA GLU A 71 -13.53 -10.98 -23.71
C GLU A 71 -12.00 -10.95 -23.70
N LYS A 72 -11.40 -9.80 -23.97
CA LYS A 72 -9.94 -9.64 -24.00
C LYS A 72 -9.33 -9.61 -22.59
N ALA A 73 -10.00 -9.05 -21.60
CA ALA A 73 -9.49 -8.94 -20.25
C ALA A 73 -9.34 -10.32 -19.60
N ASP A 74 -8.26 -10.54 -18.88
CA ASP A 74 -8.06 -11.77 -18.08
C ASP A 74 -8.82 -11.72 -16.77
N ARG A 75 -8.97 -10.53 -16.21
CA ARG A 75 -9.68 -10.25 -14.97
C ARG A 75 -10.52 -9.00 -15.11
N ILE A 76 -11.66 -8.98 -14.46
CA ILE A 76 -12.62 -7.90 -14.58
C ILE A 76 -12.94 -7.35 -13.20
N VAL A 77 -12.91 -6.03 -13.07
CA VAL A 77 -13.38 -5.31 -11.89
C VAL A 77 -14.50 -4.38 -12.31
N VAL A 78 -15.66 -4.50 -11.69
CA VAL A 78 -16.84 -3.66 -11.99
C VAL A 78 -17.19 -2.87 -10.75
N ALA A 79 -17.10 -1.55 -10.81
CA ALA A 79 -17.41 -0.64 -9.70
C ALA A 79 -18.66 0.18 -10.01
N GLY A 80 -19.68 -0.01 -9.15
CA GLY A 80 -20.90 0.81 -9.16
C GLY A 80 -20.88 1.79 -8.00
N ILE A 81 -20.50 3.04 -8.27
CA ILE A 81 -20.22 4.04 -7.23
C ILE A 81 -21.50 4.75 -6.80
N GLY A 82 -22.22 5.34 -7.73
CA GLY A 82 -23.47 6.05 -7.46
C GLY A 82 -24.73 5.25 -7.74
N GLY A 83 -24.58 4.05 -8.25
CA GLY A 83 -25.64 3.16 -8.65
C GLY A 83 -25.12 1.98 -9.47
N PHE A 84 -26.01 1.18 -10.02
CA PHE A 84 -25.61 0.08 -10.88
C PHE A 84 -25.03 0.63 -12.20
N PRO A 85 -23.88 0.11 -12.68
CA PRO A 85 -23.22 0.61 -13.89
C PRO A 85 -24.09 0.45 -15.14
N ALA A 86 -24.13 1.48 -15.98
CA ALA A 86 -24.91 1.52 -17.24
C ALA A 86 -24.26 0.65 -18.33
N LEU A 87 -24.28 -0.67 -18.14
CA LEU A 87 -23.75 -1.65 -19.08
C LEU A 87 -24.76 -1.97 -20.19
N SER A 88 -24.26 -2.25 -21.40
CA SER A 88 -25.10 -2.80 -22.46
C SER A 88 -25.66 -4.19 -22.09
N PRO A 89 -26.83 -4.61 -22.60
CA PRO A 89 -27.41 -5.92 -22.29
C PRO A 89 -26.44 -7.07 -22.58
N GLY A 90 -25.69 -7.02 -23.67
CA GLY A 90 -24.70 -8.06 -24.03
C GLY A 90 -23.53 -8.12 -23.05
N CYS A 91 -23.02 -6.96 -22.60
CA CYS A 91 -21.97 -6.90 -21.57
C CYS A 91 -22.48 -7.44 -20.23
N LEU A 92 -23.71 -7.10 -19.85
CA LEU A 92 -24.32 -7.59 -18.61
C LEU A 92 -24.48 -9.12 -18.65
N GLU A 93 -25.02 -9.64 -19.74
CA GLU A 93 -25.19 -11.10 -19.93
C GLU A 93 -23.84 -11.82 -19.87
N TYR A 94 -22.79 -11.26 -20.50
CA TYR A 94 -21.44 -11.81 -20.43
C TYR A 94 -20.93 -11.83 -18.98
N LEU A 95 -21.05 -10.74 -18.25
CA LEU A 95 -20.63 -10.65 -16.86
C LEU A 95 -21.36 -11.65 -15.95
N GLN A 96 -22.63 -11.94 -16.21
CA GLN A 96 -23.38 -12.94 -15.46
C GLN A 96 -22.94 -14.39 -15.75
N LYS A 97 -22.40 -14.66 -16.94
CA LYS A 97 -22.05 -16.01 -17.39
C LYS A 97 -20.55 -16.31 -17.36
N THR A 98 -19.70 -15.27 -17.38
CA THR A 98 -18.25 -15.45 -17.43
C THR A 98 -17.69 -16.24 -16.27
N THR A 99 -16.72 -17.11 -16.57
CA THR A 99 -15.92 -17.84 -15.56
C THR A 99 -14.62 -17.12 -15.21
N LYS A 100 -14.35 -15.97 -15.83
CA LYS A 100 -13.17 -15.16 -15.51
C LYS A 100 -13.24 -14.63 -14.07
N PRO A 101 -12.10 -14.50 -13.40
CA PRO A 101 -12.05 -13.84 -12.09
C PRO A 101 -12.66 -12.44 -12.18
N THR A 102 -13.71 -12.20 -11.40
CA THR A 102 -14.47 -10.94 -11.44
C THR A 102 -14.67 -10.39 -10.03
N VAL A 103 -14.41 -9.09 -9.85
CA VAL A 103 -14.65 -8.36 -8.61
C VAL A 103 -15.73 -7.32 -8.84
N CYS A 104 -16.76 -7.33 -8.03
CA CYS A 104 -17.93 -6.47 -8.14
C CYS A 104 -18.04 -5.59 -6.90
N ILE A 105 -17.98 -4.27 -7.04
CA ILE A 105 -17.86 -3.30 -5.96
C ILE A 105 -19.08 -2.39 -5.92
N GLY A 106 -19.53 -2.04 -4.72
CA GLY A 106 -20.65 -1.13 -4.51
C GLY A 106 -21.94 -1.68 -5.08
N ALA A 107 -22.69 -0.88 -5.85
CA ALA A 107 -23.93 -1.31 -6.47
C ALA A 107 -23.76 -2.47 -7.47
N ALA A 108 -22.57 -2.66 -8.04
CA ALA A 108 -22.27 -3.79 -8.92
C ALA A 108 -22.10 -5.11 -8.16
N ALA A 109 -22.00 -5.08 -6.84
CA ALA A 109 -21.75 -6.27 -6.01
C ALA A 109 -22.80 -7.39 -6.19
N VAL A 110 -24.03 -7.06 -6.56
CA VAL A 110 -25.09 -8.03 -6.89
C VAL A 110 -24.70 -9.00 -8.01
N LEU A 111 -23.85 -8.57 -8.96
CA LEU A 111 -23.36 -9.42 -10.04
C LEU A 111 -22.51 -10.59 -9.53
N ALA A 112 -21.89 -10.47 -8.36
CA ALA A 112 -21.13 -11.56 -7.77
C ALA A 112 -22.01 -12.79 -7.44
N ASN A 113 -23.28 -12.56 -7.18
CA ASN A 113 -24.29 -13.64 -6.96
C ASN A 113 -24.94 -14.11 -8.26
N GLY A 114 -24.60 -13.53 -9.42
CA GLY A 114 -25.31 -13.77 -10.68
C GLY A 114 -26.69 -13.11 -10.75
N GLU A 115 -26.96 -12.14 -9.87
CA GLU A 115 -28.25 -11.47 -9.79
C GLU A 115 -28.39 -10.37 -10.82
N SER A 116 -29.66 -10.03 -11.14
CA SER A 116 -29.99 -8.92 -12.04
C SER A 116 -29.72 -7.55 -11.37
N PRO A 117 -29.38 -6.53 -12.16
CA PRO A 117 -29.26 -5.14 -11.70
C PRO A 117 -30.45 -4.60 -10.89
N ASN A 118 -31.64 -5.07 -11.22
CA ASN A 118 -32.88 -4.66 -10.54
C ASN A 118 -32.94 -5.07 -9.05
N ARG A 119 -31.99 -5.92 -8.62
CA ARG A 119 -31.83 -6.32 -7.21
C ARG A 119 -30.77 -5.52 -6.48
N ALA A 120 -30.08 -4.61 -7.17
CA ALA A 120 -29.18 -3.68 -6.49
C ALA A 120 -30.01 -2.80 -5.53
N GLY A 121 -29.73 -2.93 -4.23
CA GLY A 121 -30.36 -2.09 -3.22
C GLY A 121 -30.01 -0.63 -3.41
N LYS A 122 -30.84 0.28 -2.90
CA LYS A 122 -30.44 1.67 -2.76
C LYS A 122 -29.31 1.75 -1.76
N SER A 123 -28.38 2.67 -1.99
CA SER A 123 -27.29 2.90 -1.03
C SER A 123 -27.88 3.31 0.34
N GLU A 124 -27.32 2.75 1.38
CA GLU A 124 -27.62 3.07 2.76
C GLU A 124 -26.34 3.55 3.45
N ALA A 125 -26.44 4.56 4.28
CA ALA A 125 -25.30 4.98 5.09
C ALA A 125 -25.24 4.11 6.38
N LEU A 126 -24.13 3.42 6.57
CA LEU A 126 -23.80 2.79 7.85
C LEU A 126 -22.90 3.75 8.64
N ALA A 127 -23.47 4.51 9.56
CA ALA A 127 -22.76 5.57 10.25
C ALA A 127 -21.47 5.10 10.95
N LYS A 128 -21.54 4.00 11.71
CA LYS A 128 -20.39 3.34 12.35
C LYS A 128 -20.75 1.89 12.65
N GLY A 129 -19.79 0.97 12.47
CA GLY A 129 -19.97 -0.43 12.79
C GLY A 129 -18.65 -1.12 13.12
N GLN A 130 -18.74 -2.36 13.58
CA GLN A 130 -17.59 -3.24 13.67
C GLN A 130 -17.45 -3.98 12.34
N LEU A 131 -16.26 -3.92 11.77
CA LEU A 131 -15.85 -4.72 10.64
C LEU A 131 -15.18 -5.97 11.20
N VAL A 132 -15.67 -7.13 10.81
CA VAL A 132 -15.13 -8.43 11.22
C VAL A 132 -14.57 -9.14 9.99
N TYR A 133 -13.27 -9.46 10.02
CA TYR A 133 -12.57 -10.18 8.96
C TYR A 133 -11.48 -11.08 9.56
N LEU A 134 -11.41 -12.34 9.13
CA LEU A 134 -10.45 -13.34 9.64
C LEU A 134 -10.39 -13.43 11.18
N GLY A 135 -11.51 -13.21 11.86
CA GLY A 135 -11.59 -13.27 13.32
C GLY A 135 -11.07 -12.03 14.04
N THR A 136 -10.67 -11.00 13.32
CA THR A 136 -10.24 -9.70 13.87
C THR A 136 -11.35 -8.66 13.67
N GLU A 137 -11.47 -7.76 14.63
CA GLU A 137 -12.49 -6.72 14.65
C GLU A 137 -11.84 -5.32 14.60
N TRP A 138 -12.39 -4.46 13.75
CA TRP A 138 -12.01 -3.05 13.65
C TRP A 138 -13.24 -2.15 13.67
N SER A 139 -13.11 -0.98 14.27
CA SER A 139 -14.11 0.07 14.07
C SER A 139 -13.99 0.60 12.64
N ALA A 140 -15.10 0.60 11.91
CA ALA A 140 -15.15 1.10 10.54
C ALA A 140 -16.38 1.97 10.32
N SER A 141 -16.25 2.90 9.37
CA SER A 141 -17.36 3.65 8.81
C SER A 141 -17.51 3.28 7.34
N VAL A 142 -18.72 3.02 6.92
CA VAL A 142 -19.06 2.66 5.53
C VAL A 142 -20.11 3.62 5.00
N ASP A 143 -19.76 4.32 3.95
CA ASP A 143 -20.66 5.23 3.24
C ASP A 143 -20.17 5.38 1.78
N PRO A 144 -20.97 4.99 0.79
CA PRO A 144 -22.22 4.25 0.88
C PRO A 144 -22.06 2.75 1.07
N TYR A 145 -23.07 2.11 1.66
CA TYR A 145 -23.22 0.65 1.71
C TYR A 145 -24.35 0.22 0.76
N PHE A 146 -24.15 -0.86 0.03
CA PHE A 146 -25.13 -1.42 -0.91
C PHE A 146 -25.62 -2.78 -0.41
N PRO A 147 -26.83 -2.85 0.16
CA PRO A 147 -27.36 -4.09 0.73
C PRO A 147 -27.49 -5.19 -0.32
N VAL A 148 -26.94 -6.36 -0.03
CA VAL A 148 -27.04 -7.56 -0.86
C VAL A 148 -27.37 -8.75 0.02
N GLN A 149 -28.29 -9.61 -0.43
CA GLN A 149 -28.57 -10.87 0.25
C GLN A 149 -27.51 -11.91 -0.16
N VAL A 150 -26.83 -12.47 0.82
CA VAL A 150 -25.73 -13.41 0.61
C VAL A 150 -25.89 -14.60 1.56
N ASP A 151 -25.63 -15.80 1.05
CA ASP A 151 -25.51 -16.99 1.89
C ASP A 151 -24.38 -16.80 2.91
N ALA A 152 -24.68 -17.01 4.18
CA ALA A 152 -23.76 -16.81 5.29
C ALA A 152 -22.45 -17.61 5.14
N SER A 153 -22.47 -18.76 4.47
CA SER A 153 -21.30 -19.60 4.21
C SER A 153 -20.30 -19.00 3.21
N LYS A 154 -20.74 -18.03 2.41
CA LYS A 154 -19.93 -17.34 1.39
C LYS A 154 -19.30 -16.04 1.89
N VAL A 155 -19.75 -15.55 3.06
CA VAL A 155 -19.32 -14.24 3.59
C VAL A 155 -17.91 -14.33 4.15
N LEU A 156 -17.03 -13.48 3.64
CA LEU A 156 -15.63 -13.32 4.06
C LEU A 156 -15.47 -12.23 5.11
N ALA A 157 -16.18 -11.11 4.94
CA ALA A 157 -16.16 -10.00 5.87
C ALA A 157 -17.58 -9.49 6.16
N ARG A 158 -17.81 -9.05 7.39
CA ARG A 158 -19.09 -8.50 7.86
C ARG A 158 -18.87 -7.11 8.45
N ILE A 159 -19.91 -6.29 8.41
CA ILE A 159 -19.91 -4.97 9.04
C ILE A 159 -21.25 -4.70 9.72
N GLY A 160 -21.22 -4.07 10.87
CA GLY A 160 -22.44 -3.70 11.60
C GLY A 160 -22.26 -3.70 13.11
N SER A 161 -23.38 -3.68 13.81
CA SER A 161 -23.39 -3.87 15.27
C SER A 161 -23.51 -5.37 15.61
N PRO A 162 -23.05 -5.82 16.76
CA PRO A 162 -23.21 -7.21 17.20
C PRO A 162 -24.66 -7.69 17.07
N GLY A 163 -24.86 -8.81 16.39
CA GLY A 163 -26.16 -9.39 16.12
C GLY A 163 -26.96 -8.75 14.96
N LYS A 164 -26.39 -7.74 14.30
CA LYS A 164 -26.94 -7.09 13.11
C LYS A 164 -25.86 -6.86 12.05
N GLU A 165 -24.94 -7.81 11.93
CA GLU A 165 -23.87 -7.73 10.96
C GLU A 165 -24.41 -7.98 9.55
N LEU A 166 -23.96 -7.13 8.62
CA LEU A 166 -24.28 -7.19 7.20
C LEU A 166 -23.09 -7.73 6.41
N PRO A 167 -23.29 -8.46 5.31
CA PRO A 167 -22.20 -8.95 4.47
C PRO A 167 -21.50 -7.78 3.78
N LEU A 168 -20.23 -7.56 4.09
CA LEU A 168 -19.42 -6.56 3.42
C LEU A 168 -18.71 -7.15 2.20
N CYS A 169 -18.12 -8.32 2.36
CA CYS A 169 -17.41 -9.02 1.30
C CYS A 169 -17.78 -10.50 1.31
N TRP A 170 -17.91 -11.08 0.13
CA TRP A 170 -18.22 -12.51 -0.05
C TRP A 170 -17.61 -13.05 -1.33
N ARG A 171 -17.51 -14.38 -1.40
CA ARG A 171 -17.02 -15.10 -2.58
C ARG A 171 -18.11 -16.04 -3.12
N SER A 172 -18.32 -16.00 -4.43
CA SER A 172 -19.21 -16.93 -5.14
C SER A 172 -18.48 -17.47 -6.37
N GLY A 173 -17.88 -18.65 -6.23
CA GLY A 173 -17.01 -19.22 -7.25
C GLY A 173 -15.79 -18.32 -7.55
N ASN A 174 -15.66 -17.87 -8.80
CA ASN A 174 -14.60 -16.98 -9.27
C ASN A 174 -14.92 -15.50 -9.08
N ARG A 175 -16.00 -15.18 -8.38
CA ARG A 175 -16.48 -13.82 -8.19
C ARG A 175 -16.35 -13.40 -6.74
N ILE A 176 -15.99 -12.13 -6.56
CA ILE A 176 -15.97 -11.45 -5.27
C ILE A 176 -16.98 -10.31 -5.32
N GLY A 177 -17.87 -10.25 -4.34
CA GLY A 177 -18.72 -9.10 -4.08
C GLY A 177 -18.17 -8.28 -2.92
N PHE A 178 -18.17 -6.94 -3.06
CA PHE A 178 -17.79 -6.00 -2.03
C PHE A 178 -18.84 -4.90 -1.94
N ALA A 179 -19.66 -4.91 -0.90
CA ALA A 179 -20.86 -4.08 -0.79
C ALA A 179 -20.63 -2.60 -0.50
N ALA A 180 -19.40 -2.14 -0.54
CA ALA A 180 -19.00 -0.76 -0.27
C ALA A 180 -17.85 -0.34 -1.16
N LEU A 181 -17.47 0.94 -1.12
CA LEU A 181 -16.24 1.41 -1.75
C LEU A 181 -15.06 1.20 -0.80
N PRO A 182 -13.96 0.60 -1.25
CA PRO A 182 -12.77 0.38 -0.43
C PRO A 182 -11.89 1.64 -0.34
N SER A 183 -12.47 2.76 0.06
CA SER A 183 -11.86 4.09 0.01
C SER A 183 -10.95 4.43 1.18
N SER A 184 -11.05 3.70 2.30
CA SER A 184 -10.29 3.99 3.52
C SER A 184 -10.04 2.73 4.36
N PRO A 185 -9.02 2.72 5.24
CA PRO A 185 -8.84 1.65 6.21
C PRO A 185 -10.01 1.57 7.20
N PRO A 186 -10.34 0.38 7.65
CA PRO A 186 -9.79 -0.94 7.28
C PRO A 186 -10.37 -1.55 6.00
N LEU A 187 -11.35 -0.89 5.35
CA LEU A 187 -12.03 -1.41 4.15
C LEU A 187 -11.07 -1.68 2.99
N SER A 188 -10.16 -0.73 2.72
CA SER A 188 -9.15 -0.88 1.67
C SER A 188 -8.19 -2.04 1.94
N MET A 189 -7.90 -2.32 3.22
CA MET A 189 -7.03 -3.42 3.63
C MET A 189 -7.72 -4.77 3.41
N VAL A 190 -8.98 -4.91 3.83
CA VAL A 190 -9.80 -6.11 3.57
C VAL A 190 -9.92 -6.33 2.06
N PHE A 191 -10.24 -5.29 1.31
CA PHE A 191 -10.38 -5.38 -0.14
C PHE A 191 -9.07 -5.85 -0.80
N SER A 192 -7.95 -5.25 -0.46
CA SER A 192 -6.65 -5.66 -1.00
C SER A 192 -6.29 -7.09 -0.61
N ASP A 193 -6.59 -7.53 0.61
CA ASP A 193 -6.31 -8.90 1.03
C ASP A 193 -7.17 -9.92 0.26
N VAL A 194 -8.44 -9.62 0.06
CA VAL A 194 -9.37 -10.48 -0.70
C VAL A 194 -9.00 -10.53 -2.19
N LEU A 195 -8.45 -9.45 -2.77
CA LEU A 195 -7.94 -9.46 -4.13
C LEU A 195 -6.84 -10.50 -4.36
N MET A 196 -6.07 -10.88 -3.34
CA MET A 196 -5.10 -11.97 -3.45
C MET A 196 -5.74 -13.29 -3.86
N ASP A 197 -6.96 -13.57 -3.42
CA ASP A 197 -7.68 -14.79 -3.75
C ASP A 197 -8.15 -14.81 -5.23
N VAL A 198 -8.33 -13.63 -5.81
CA VAL A 198 -8.77 -13.48 -7.22
C VAL A 198 -7.59 -13.40 -8.17
N PHE A 199 -6.54 -12.69 -7.76
CA PHE A 199 -5.37 -12.42 -8.62
C PHE A 199 -4.28 -13.50 -8.52
N GLY A 200 -4.49 -14.50 -7.65
CA GLY A 200 -3.72 -15.74 -7.68
C GLY A 200 -2.27 -15.60 -7.23
N SER A 201 -1.95 -14.70 -6.32
CA SER A 201 -0.64 -14.74 -5.67
C SER A 201 -0.64 -15.84 -4.61
N ALA A 202 -0.46 -17.09 -5.04
CA ALA A 202 -0.34 -18.25 -4.15
C ALA A 202 0.77 -18.11 -3.11
N ASN A 203 1.70 -17.17 -3.33
CA ASN A 203 2.81 -16.84 -2.45
C ASN A 203 2.70 -15.37 -2.01
N ALA A 204 1.67 -15.03 -1.25
CA ALA A 204 1.66 -13.76 -0.55
C ALA A 204 2.91 -13.69 0.35
N SER A 205 3.75 -12.68 0.14
CA SER A 205 4.86 -12.42 1.06
C SER A 205 4.30 -12.31 2.49
N PRO A 206 5.01 -12.83 3.49
CA PRO A 206 4.57 -12.65 4.87
C PRO A 206 4.45 -11.15 5.19
N PRO A 207 3.59 -10.78 6.13
CA PRO A 207 3.55 -9.41 6.64
C PRO A 207 4.93 -8.96 7.08
N SER A 208 5.24 -7.68 6.88
CA SER A 208 6.60 -7.18 7.11
C SER A 208 6.59 -5.79 7.75
N LEU A 209 7.73 -5.39 8.32
CA LEU A 209 7.98 -4.04 8.83
C LEU A 209 8.90 -3.29 7.87
N LEU A 210 8.67 -2.00 7.72
CA LEU A 210 9.58 -1.07 7.05
C LEU A 210 9.83 0.11 8.00
N PHE A 211 11.09 0.38 8.34
CA PHE A 211 11.45 1.53 9.17
C PHE A 211 11.87 2.70 8.30
N ILE A 212 11.30 3.87 8.55
CA ILE A 212 11.53 5.11 7.80
C ILE A 212 11.93 6.20 8.79
N VAL A 213 13.21 6.52 8.83
CA VAL A 213 13.72 7.70 9.56
C VAL A 213 13.44 8.91 8.70
N ARG A 214 12.46 9.72 9.13
CA ARG A 214 11.89 10.79 8.30
C ARG A 214 12.47 12.14 8.63
N ASP A 215 12.66 12.95 7.57
CA ASP A 215 12.99 14.37 7.64
C ASP A 215 14.33 14.64 8.32
N PHE A 216 15.34 13.82 8.03
CA PHE A 216 16.69 14.12 8.47
C PHE A 216 17.23 15.31 7.68
N ASN A 217 17.51 16.39 8.37
CA ASN A 217 17.95 17.66 7.80
C ASN A 217 19.07 18.27 8.68
N PRO A 218 19.73 19.38 8.27
CA PRO A 218 20.84 19.95 9.03
C PRO A 218 20.52 20.45 10.45
N SER A 219 19.25 20.47 10.87
CA SER A 219 18.89 20.78 12.26
C SER A 219 18.78 19.53 13.17
N CYS A 220 18.87 18.32 12.58
CA CYS A 220 18.80 17.07 13.33
C CYS A 220 20.17 16.71 13.93
N SER A 221 20.19 15.80 14.90
CA SER A 221 21.42 15.30 15.50
C SER A 221 22.07 14.22 14.62
N ALA A 222 23.25 14.48 14.08
CA ALA A 222 24.05 13.48 13.36
C ALA A 222 24.39 12.27 14.25
N GLU A 223 24.70 12.52 15.51
CA GLU A 223 24.98 11.47 16.51
C GLU A 223 23.79 10.57 16.73
N SER A 224 22.57 11.13 16.82
CA SER A 224 21.36 10.34 16.98
C SER A 224 21.11 9.41 15.78
N LEU A 225 21.34 9.90 14.55
CA LEU A 225 21.22 9.09 13.34
C LEU A 225 22.28 7.97 13.31
N ARG A 226 23.53 8.25 13.64
CA ARG A 226 24.62 7.24 13.67
C ARG A 226 24.29 6.14 14.69
N ARG A 227 23.90 6.49 15.90
CA ARG A 227 23.53 5.53 16.93
C ARG A 227 22.32 4.68 16.54
N LEU A 228 21.35 5.27 15.83
CA LEU A 228 20.21 4.53 15.30
C LEU A 228 20.62 3.58 14.16
N ALA A 229 21.55 4.01 13.30
CA ALA A 229 22.11 3.16 12.25
C ALA A 229 22.89 1.97 12.84
N ASP A 230 23.68 2.18 13.89
CA ASP A 230 24.35 1.10 14.63
C ASP A 230 23.33 0.12 15.22
N TYR A 231 22.28 0.65 15.84
CA TYR A 231 21.21 -0.16 16.40
C TYR A 231 20.54 -1.04 15.34
N PHE A 232 20.18 -0.46 14.18
CA PHE A 232 19.59 -1.20 13.07
C PHE A 232 20.55 -2.25 12.50
N SER A 233 21.81 -1.88 12.28
CA SER A 233 22.83 -2.78 11.75
C SER A 233 23.10 -3.96 12.69
N HIS A 234 23.22 -3.69 14.01
CA HIS A 234 23.42 -4.74 15.03
C HIS A 234 22.29 -5.78 15.05
N HIS A 235 21.08 -5.35 14.75
CA HIS A 235 19.89 -6.22 14.70
C HIS A 235 19.57 -6.75 13.30
N GLY A 236 20.38 -6.45 12.29
CA GLY A 236 20.12 -6.84 10.90
C GLY A 236 18.85 -6.23 10.30
N ILE A 237 18.47 -5.03 10.74
CA ILE A 237 17.26 -4.34 10.32
C ILE A 237 17.58 -3.36 9.19
N PRO A 238 17.09 -3.59 7.96
CA PRO A 238 17.18 -2.59 6.90
C PRO A 238 16.21 -1.44 7.17
N PHE A 239 16.58 -0.23 6.75
CA PHE A 239 15.78 0.98 6.99
C PHE A 239 15.93 2.00 5.86
N ALA A 240 15.01 2.96 5.81
CA ALA A 240 15.06 4.12 4.93
C ALA A 240 15.36 5.39 5.75
N VAL A 241 16.04 6.35 5.13
CA VAL A 241 16.21 7.70 5.67
C VAL A 241 15.71 8.67 4.61
N THR A 242 14.68 9.46 4.92
CA THR A 242 14.29 10.56 4.04
C THR A 242 15.00 11.85 4.47
N THR A 243 15.52 12.60 3.52
CA THR A 243 16.36 13.74 3.77
C THR A 243 16.11 14.90 2.81
N GLN A 244 16.37 16.10 3.27
CA GLN A 244 16.36 17.32 2.45
C GLN A 244 17.41 18.30 2.95
N MET A 245 18.01 19.06 2.03
CA MET A 245 18.73 20.29 2.37
C MET A 245 17.69 21.42 2.44
N ARG A 246 17.31 21.80 3.62
CA ARG A 246 16.30 22.84 3.87
C ARG A 246 16.97 24.08 4.41
N ASP A 247 16.50 25.24 3.97
CA ASP A 247 16.80 26.49 4.67
C ASP A 247 16.16 26.41 6.06
N LEU A 248 16.98 26.56 7.08
CA LEU A 248 16.55 26.47 8.46
C LEU A 248 15.88 27.76 8.90
N PRO A 249 14.95 27.70 9.87
CA PRO A 249 14.39 28.89 10.47
C PRO A 249 15.49 29.82 11.02
N GLU A 250 15.25 31.12 10.92
CA GLU A 250 16.17 32.14 11.41
C GLU A 250 16.54 31.87 12.89
N GLY A 251 17.82 31.89 13.20
CA GLY A 251 18.34 31.59 14.55
C GLY A 251 18.68 30.12 14.84
N THR A 252 18.48 29.21 13.89
CA THR A 252 18.92 27.82 14.01
C THR A 252 20.31 27.67 13.41
N GLU A 253 21.32 27.25 14.20
CA GLU A 253 22.63 26.89 13.68
C GLU A 253 22.54 25.52 12.96
N PRO A 254 22.76 25.48 11.64
CA PRO A 254 22.79 24.22 10.93
C PRO A 254 24.05 23.44 11.27
N MET A 255 23.94 22.13 11.30
CA MET A 255 25.09 21.24 11.31
C MET A 255 25.96 21.50 10.08
N PRO A 256 27.31 21.44 10.20
CA PRO A 256 28.21 21.55 9.05
C PRO A 256 27.85 20.54 7.96
N ARG A 257 27.89 20.98 6.70
CA ARG A 257 27.55 20.13 5.55
C ARG A 257 28.28 18.79 5.54
N GLU A 258 29.56 18.80 5.86
CA GLU A 258 30.41 17.59 5.92
C GLU A 258 29.91 16.61 6.98
N GLU A 259 29.51 17.12 8.13
CA GLU A 259 28.94 16.29 9.20
C GLU A 259 27.58 15.70 8.83
N PHE A 260 26.74 16.50 8.17
CA PHE A 260 25.44 16.08 7.65
C PHE A 260 25.59 14.96 6.62
N LEU A 261 26.43 15.16 5.58
CA LEU A 261 26.70 14.15 4.56
C LEU A 261 27.41 12.92 5.17
N GLY A 262 28.30 13.13 6.13
CA GLY A 262 28.97 12.05 6.85
C GLY A 262 27.99 11.17 7.65
N ALA A 263 26.95 11.75 8.26
CA ALA A 263 25.92 10.99 8.96
C ALA A 263 25.06 10.16 7.99
N LEU A 264 24.69 10.71 6.83
CA LEU A 264 23.96 9.99 5.79
C LEU A 264 24.79 8.86 5.17
N ALA A 265 26.08 9.11 4.89
CA ALA A 265 27.00 8.09 4.39
C ALA A 265 27.16 6.95 5.40
N TYR A 266 27.27 7.29 6.68
CA TYR A 266 27.31 6.31 7.77
C TYR A 266 26.06 5.46 7.80
N ALA A 267 24.87 6.09 7.80
CA ALA A 267 23.61 5.37 7.75
C ALA A 267 23.52 4.44 6.52
N SER A 268 23.98 4.91 5.36
CA SER A 268 24.00 4.12 4.12
C SER A 268 24.90 2.90 4.23
N SER A 269 26.09 3.03 4.84
CA SER A 269 27.04 1.91 5.05
C SER A 269 26.51 0.87 6.06
N HIS A 270 25.55 1.25 6.90
CA HIS A 270 24.90 0.40 7.91
C HIS A 270 23.52 -0.13 7.48
N GLY A 271 23.26 -0.20 6.15
CA GLY A 271 22.02 -0.79 5.60
C GLY A 271 20.89 0.20 5.38
N GLY A 272 21.10 1.49 5.67
CA GLY A 272 20.14 2.55 5.39
C GLY A 272 20.04 2.88 3.90
N ARG A 273 18.83 3.12 3.41
CA ARG A 273 18.56 3.58 2.05
C ARG A 273 18.14 5.03 2.08
N ILE A 274 18.84 5.88 1.32
CA ILE A 274 18.63 7.32 1.34
C ILE A 274 17.62 7.72 0.28
N PHE A 275 16.60 8.47 0.70
CA PHE A 275 15.53 9.02 -0.13
C PHE A 275 15.59 10.54 -0.06
N LEU A 276 15.51 11.20 -1.20
CA LEU A 276 15.40 12.67 -1.24
C LEU A 276 13.94 13.07 -1.13
N ARG A 277 13.66 14.10 -0.35
CA ARG A 277 12.34 14.71 -0.32
C ARG A 277 12.07 15.40 -1.65
N GLY A 278 10.89 15.14 -2.25
CA GLY A 278 10.51 15.64 -3.57
C GLY A 278 10.40 17.17 -3.65
N GLY A 279 10.23 17.68 -4.86
CA GLY A 279 10.19 19.10 -5.14
C GLY A 279 11.58 19.74 -5.18
N GLU A 280 11.92 20.55 -4.19
CA GLU A 280 13.22 21.25 -4.14
C GLU A 280 14.40 20.29 -3.91
N GLY A 281 14.20 19.20 -3.17
CA GLY A 281 15.26 18.22 -2.92
C GLY A 281 15.84 17.58 -4.18
N LEU A 282 15.04 17.44 -5.25
CA LEU A 282 15.52 16.92 -6.53
C LEU A 282 16.43 17.92 -7.28
N LYS A 283 16.18 19.22 -7.14
CA LYS A 283 17.06 20.27 -7.69
C LYS A 283 18.43 20.27 -7.00
N ASP A 284 18.46 19.80 -5.77
CA ASP A 284 19.63 19.74 -4.92
C ASP A 284 20.34 18.37 -4.94
N ALA A 285 19.90 17.42 -5.77
CA ALA A 285 20.48 16.07 -5.81
C ALA A 285 22.02 16.06 -5.93
N GLY A 286 22.60 16.99 -6.69
CA GLY A 286 24.06 17.17 -6.79
C GLY A 286 24.73 17.63 -5.48
N LYS A 287 23.99 18.19 -4.54
CA LYS A 287 24.51 18.59 -3.23
C LYS A 287 24.73 17.40 -2.30
N PHE A 288 24.17 16.22 -2.62
CA PHE A 288 24.32 14.99 -1.84
C PHE A 288 25.49 14.11 -2.30
N ASP A 289 26.23 14.49 -3.33
CA ASP A 289 27.40 13.74 -3.77
C ASP A 289 28.44 13.62 -2.63
N PRO A 290 28.97 12.42 -2.31
CA PRO A 290 28.92 11.15 -3.05
C PRO A 290 27.78 10.19 -2.70
N ILE A 291 26.79 10.60 -1.94
CA ILE A 291 25.67 9.75 -1.57
C ILE A 291 24.77 9.53 -2.79
N LYS A 292 24.46 8.26 -3.09
CA LYS A 292 23.56 7.91 -4.18
C LYS A 292 22.16 7.65 -3.62
N PRO A 293 21.21 8.61 -3.74
CA PRO A 293 19.84 8.37 -3.32
C PRO A 293 19.23 7.22 -4.12
N CYS A 294 18.42 6.37 -3.45
CA CYS A 294 17.74 5.25 -4.07
C CYS A 294 16.25 5.49 -4.30
N GLY A 295 15.73 6.64 -3.89
CA GLY A 295 14.32 6.97 -4.06
C GLY A 295 13.98 8.40 -3.68
N ILE A 296 12.68 8.68 -3.71
CA ILE A 296 12.11 9.99 -3.46
C ILE A 296 11.01 9.84 -2.40
N GLU A 297 10.97 10.79 -1.46
CA GLU A 297 9.79 11.04 -0.63
C GLU A 297 8.90 12.03 -1.36
N GLU A 298 7.69 11.61 -1.73
CA GLU A 298 6.76 12.47 -2.47
C GLU A 298 5.94 13.35 -1.54
N PRO A 299 5.86 14.66 -1.78
CA PRO A 299 4.87 15.50 -1.15
C PRO A 299 3.45 15.10 -1.64
N ASP A 300 2.43 15.34 -0.80
CA ASP A 300 1.02 15.03 -1.06
C ASP A 300 0.43 15.63 -2.37
N GLN A 301 1.08 16.65 -2.90
CA GLN A 301 0.75 17.28 -4.19
C GLN A 301 1.97 17.14 -5.11
N ALA A 302 2.15 15.96 -5.67
CA ALA A 302 3.15 15.75 -6.69
C ALA A 302 2.78 16.54 -7.94
N ASP A 303 3.50 17.61 -8.19
CA ASP A 303 3.61 18.14 -9.54
C ASP A 303 4.30 17.06 -10.39
N ASN A 304 3.49 16.29 -11.11
CA ASN A 304 3.94 15.16 -11.93
C ASN A 304 4.99 15.57 -12.99
N SER A 305 5.19 16.87 -13.22
CA SER A 305 6.20 17.40 -14.14
C SER A 305 7.63 17.18 -13.66
N ALA A 306 7.87 17.11 -12.34
CA ALA A 306 9.20 16.81 -11.78
C ALA A 306 9.59 15.33 -11.89
N LEU A 307 8.64 14.44 -12.15
CA LEU A 307 8.81 12.99 -12.22
C LEU A 307 9.28 12.49 -13.59
N GLN A 308 9.40 13.35 -14.59
CA GLN A 308 9.94 13.02 -15.93
C GLN A 308 11.44 12.84 -15.97
N ILE A 309 12.14 12.84 -14.83
CA ILE A 309 13.56 12.52 -14.77
C ILE A 309 13.72 11.01 -14.92
N GLY A 310 13.72 10.59 -16.16
CA GLY A 310 14.05 9.35 -16.83
C GLY A 310 14.81 8.23 -16.13
N ARG A 311 14.35 7.77 -14.93
CA ARG A 311 14.82 6.54 -14.32
C ARG A 311 13.65 5.72 -13.78
N PRO A 312 13.29 4.60 -14.39
CA PRO A 312 12.11 3.80 -14.07
C PRO A 312 12.16 3.00 -12.75
N THR A 313 13.17 3.19 -11.91
CA THR A 313 13.46 2.32 -10.75
C THR A 313 13.50 3.03 -9.40
N TYR A 314 12.96 4.24 -9.27
CA TYR A 314 12.92 4.87 -7.96
C TYR A 314 11.79 4.32 -7.09
N ALA A 315 12.16 3.89 -5.89
CA ALA A 315 11.21 3.68 -4.83
C ALA A 315 10.69 5.02 -4.32
N ARG A 316 9.41 5.10 -3.99
CA ARG A 316 8.76 6.29 -3.45
C ARG A 316 8.18 6.00 -2.08
N ILE A 317 8.20 6.99 -1.21
CA ILE A 317 7.57 6.97 0.12
C ILE A 317 6.64 8.18 0.17
N PRO A 318 5.36 8.03 0.57
CA PRO A 318 4.45 9.17 0.69
C PRO A 318 4.86 10.07 1.84
N GLU A 319 4.77 11.37 1.66
CA GLU A 319 5.14 12.36 2.71
C GLU A 319 4.23 12.27 3.93
N GLU A 320 2.92 12.16 3.71
CA GLU A 320 1.94 12.00 4.77
C GLU A 320 0.88 10.98 4.42
N PRO A 321 0.34 10.26 5.41
CA PRO A 321 -0.82 9.39 5.20
C PRO A 321 -2.14 10.19 5.07
N LYS A 322 -2.09 11.47 4.68
CA LYS A 322 -3.28 12.29 4.38
C LYS A 322 -3.94 11.91 3.06
N SER A 323 -3.24 11.16 2.22
CA SER A 323 -3.85 10.59 1.03
C SER A 323 -5.06 9.75 1.45
N PRO A 324 -6.21 9.87 0.77
CA PRO A 324 -7.32 8.94 0.95
C PRO A 324 -6.89 7.48 0.69
N PHE A 325 -5.67 7.28 0.18
CA PHE A 325 -5.08 6.03 -0.20
C PHE A 325 -4.18 5.50 0.92
N PHE A 326 -4.77 4.72 1.80
CA PHE A 326 -3.97 4.00 2.80
C PHE A 326 -3.22 2.85 2.13
N ILE A 327 -1.97 3.12 1.80
CA ILE A 327 -1.06 2.12 1.24
C ILE A 327 -0.60 1.20 2.38
N HIS A 328 -0.94 -0.08 2.32
CA HIS A 328 -0.54 -1.09 3.30
C HIS A 328 0.32 -2.21 2.69
N ALA A 329 0.70 -2.08 1.43
CA ALA A 329 1.63 -2.96 0.73
C ALA A 329 2.34 -2.17 -0.37
N PRO A 330 3.52 -2.57 -0.83
CA PRO A 330 4.18 -1.95 -1.98
C PRO A 330 3.29 -2.02 -3.21
N MET A 331 3.18 -0.91 -3.94
CA MET A 331 2.33 -0.78 -5.13
C MET A 331 3.12 -0.26 -6.31
N ARG A 332 2.78 -0.72 -7.50
CA ARG A 332 3.38 -0.23 -8.74
C ARG A 332 2.75 1.09 -9.15
N LEU A 333 3.59 2.00 -9.59
CA LEU A 333 3.18 3.26 -10.18
C LEU A 333 3.10 3.15 -11.72
N PRO A 334 2.31 4.00 -12.39
CA PRO A 334 2.19 3.98 -13.85
C PRO A 334 3.52 4.15 -14.59
N ASP A 335 4.49 4.83 -13.99
CA ASP A 335 5.84 5.03 -14.53
C ASP A 335 6.82 3.87 -14.25
N GLY A 336 6.33 2.76 -13.70
CA GLY A 336 7.11 1.57 -13.36
C GLY A 336 7.82 1.64 -12.00
N GLY A 337 7.73 2.75 -11.28
CA GLY A 337 8.23 2.90 -9.91
C GLY A 337 7.42 2.10 -8.88
N TRP A 338 7.87 2.14 -7.64
CA TRP A 338 7.20 1.51 -6.51
C TRP A 338 6.88 2.53 -5.42
N MET A 339 5.65 2.55 -4.93
CA MET A 339 5.24 3.27 -3.74
C MET A 339 5.28 2.34 -2.53
N TRP A 340 6.03 2.75 -1.51
CA TRP A 340 6.17 2.02 -0.25
C TRP A 340 5.28 2.60 0.83
N PRO A 341 4.68 1.78 1.70
CA PRO A 341 3.81 2.30 2.75
C PRO A 341 4.58 3.08 3.81
N ALA A 342 3.96 4.16 4.30
CA ALA A 342 4.39 4.95 5.45
C ALA A 342 3.16 5.19 6.34
N ASN A 343 2.65 4.12 6.94
CA ASN A 343 1.28 4.02 7.45
C ASN A 343 1.19 3.86 8.98
N VAL A 344 2.33 3.75 9.67
CA VAL A 344 2.42 3.75 11.13
C VAL A 344 3.16 5.01 11.59
N ARG A 345 2.47 5.86 12.35
CA ARG A 345 3.05 7.12 12.86
C ARG A 345 3.84 6.87 14.14
N GLY A 346 5.13 6.68 14.01
CA GLY A 346 6.05 6.45 15.10
C GLY A 346 6.38 7.71 15.92
N GLY A 347 5.39 8.30 16.58
CA GLY A 347 5.63 9.43 17.48
C GLY A 347 5.59 10.81 16.81
N MET A 348 5.01 10.95 15.62
CA MET A 348 4.83 12.26 14.96
C MET A 348 3.93 13.19 15.80
N ASP A 349 2.85 12.66 16.37
CA ASP A 349 1.82 13.44 17.05
C ASP A 349 1.68 13.04 18.54
N GLY A 350 2.79 12.68 19.21
CA GLY A 350 2.73 12.22 20.59
C GLY A 350 2.11 10.83 20.78
N ALA A 351 2.06 10.01 19.70
CA ALA A 351 1.55 8.64 19.76
C ALA A 351 2.28 7.85 20.85
N LEU A 352 1.52 7.19 21.69
CA LEU A 352 2.04 6.30 22.71
C LEU A 352 2.61 5.03 22.06
N LEU A 353 3.57 4.39 22.71
CA LEU A 353 4.16 3.13 22.19
C LEU A 353 3.10 2.02 22.01
N ASP A 354 2.06 2.03 22.82
CA ASP A 354 0.94 1.10 22.69
C ASP A 354 0.10 1.33 21.44
N ASP A 355 -0.05 2.60 21.02
CA ASP A 355 -0.72 2.94 19.75
C ASP A 355 0.09 2.44 18.57
N ILE A 356 1.42 2.55 18.62
CA ILE A 356 2.31 1.99 17.59
C ILE A 356 2.14 0.47 17.51
N ARG A 357 2.18 -0.23 18.65
CA ARG A 357 1.96 -1.68 18.71
C ARG A 357 0.61 -2.07 18.13
N LYS A 358 -0.43 -1.29 18.44
CA LYS A 358 -1.78 -1.51 17.91
C LYS A 358 -1.83 -1.31 16.41
N GLN A 359 -1.32 -0.18 15.89
CA GLN A 359 -1.31 0.12 14.45
C GLN A 359 -0.55 -0.97 13.67
N VAL A 360 0.63 -1.39 14.16
CA VAL A 360 1.39 -2.47 13.54
C VAL A 360 0.58 -3.76 13.51
N ARG A 361 -0.01 -4.18 14.64
CA ARG A 361 -0.83 -5.41 14.70
C ARG A 361 -2.01 -5.35 13.73
N ASP A 362 -2.68 -4.22 13.65
CA ASP A 362 -3.83 -4.04 12.76
C ASP A 362 -3.44 -4.18 11.28
N ILE A 363 -2.24 -3.68 10.90
CA ILE A 363 -1.74 -3.78 9.53
C ILE A 363 -1.24 -5.19 9.21
N VAL A 364 -0.43 -5.78 10.08
CA VAL A 364 0.19 -7.09 9.82
C VAL A 364 -0.79 -8.27 9.93
N ALA A 365 -2.02 -8.02 10.35
CA ALA A 365 -3.11 -8.99 10.28
C ALA A 365 -3.49 -9.36 8.83
N PHE A 366 -3.11 -8.54 7.84
CA PHE A 366 -3.42 -8.75 6.43
C PHE A 366 -2.24 -9.35 5.68
N ARG A 367 -2.51 -10.27 4.76
CA ARG A 367 -1.52 -10.99 3.97
C ARG A 367 -0.68 -10.02 3.11
N GLY A 368 0.65 -10.20 3.15
CA GLY A 368 1.60 -9.40 2.37
C GLY A 368 1.53 -7.90 2.63
N SER A 369 1.00 -7.50 3.77
CA SER A 369 1.02 -6.11 4.21
C SER A 369 2.41 -5.70 4.68
N VAL A 370 2.66 -4.40 4.66
CA VAL A 370 3.88 -3.79 5.19
C VAL A 370 3.48 -2.66 6.13
N ALA A 371 3.88 -2.78 7.38
CA ALA A 371 3.76 -1.69 8.34
C ALA A 371 4.98 -0.77 8.18
N GLY A 372 4.79 0.35 7.49
CA GLY A 372 5.79 1.40 7.30
C GLY A 372 5.83 2.33 8.50
N VAL A 373 6.76 2.10 9.41
CA VAL A 373 6.90 2.82 10.69
C VAL A 373 7.72 4.09 10.48
N VAL A 374 7.07 5.23 10.59
CA VAL A 374 7.71 6.55 10.42
C VAL A 374 8.27 7.01 11.75
N ILE A 375 9.57 7.31 11.77
CA ILE A 375 10.34 7.75 12.94
C ILE A 375 10.91 9.14 12.63
N PRO A 376 10.46 10.20 13.32
CA PRO A 376 11.00 11.54 13.08
C PRO A 376 12.47 11.65 13.47
N ALA A 377 13.33 12.08 12.53
CA ALA A 377 14.77 12.17 12.74
C ALA A 377 15.21 13.24 13.76
N TRP A 378 14.36 14.21 14.08
CA TRP A 378 14.60 15.24 15.08
C TRP A 378 14.46 14.76 16.51
N ARG A 379 13.96 13.52 16.73
CA ARG A 379 13.82 12.94 18.07
C ARG A 379 15.17 12.46 18.62
N PRO A 380 15.34 12.46 19.97
CA PRO A 380 16.49 11.83 20.60
C PRO A 380 16.57 10.34 20.26
N PHE A 381 17.78 9.80 20.16
CA PHE A 381 18.02 8.39 19.86
C PHE A 381 17.18 7.43 20.69
N GLN A 382 17.07 7.66 22.01
CA GLN A 382 16.31 6.78 22.90
C GLN A 382 14.83 6.67 22.47
N SER A 383 14.18 7.81 22.15
CA SER A 383 12.79 7.82 21.69
C SER A 383 12.62 7.10 20.36
N MET A 384 13.59 7.26 19.43
CA MET A 384 13.57 6.56 18.15
C MET A 384 13.72 5.05 18.35
N ARG A 385 14.63 4.62 19.22
CA ARG A 385 14.82 3.22 19.57
C ARG A 385 13.56 2.60 20.19
N ASP A 386 12.91 3.29 21.09
CA ASP A 386 11.70 2.80 21.75
C ASP A 386 10.56 2.57 20.77
N VAL A 387 10.45 3.40 19.70
CA VAL A 387 9.50 3.21 18.58
C VAL A 387 9.85 1.94 17.79
N VAL A 388 11.13 1.72 17.49
CA VAL A 388 11.59 0.52 16.79
C VAL A 388 11.27 -0.74 17.60
N ASP A 389 11.57 -0.72 18.90
CA ASP A 389 11.32 -1.85 19.79
C ASP A 389 9.83 -2.13 19.95
N ALA A 390 8.99 -1.09 20.04
CA ALA A 390 7.55 -1.23 20.07
C ALA A 390 7.01 -1.90 18.81
N ALA A 391 7.47 -1.49 17.63
CA ALA A 391 7.05 -2.10 16.37
C ALA A 391 7.53 -3.56 16.25
N ARG A 392 8.79 -3.83 16.60
CA ARG A 392 9.38 -5.18 16.56
C ARG A 392 8.72 -6.17 17.52
N SER A 393 8.08 -5.69 18.57
CA SER A 393 7.35 -6.57 19.52
C SER A 393 6.21 -7.35 18.85
N SER A 394 5.83 -6.99 17.61
CA SER A 394 4.91 -7.77 16.78
C SER A 394 5.49 -9.12 16.30
N GLY A 395 6.80 -9.33 16.39
CA GLY A 395 7.48 -10.53 15.90
C GLY A 395 7.62 -10.61 14.38
N VAL A 396 7.23 -9.56 13.66
CA VAL A 396 7.26 -9.51 12.20
C VAL A 396 8.64 -9.08 11.68
N THR A 397 9.10 -9.68 10.60
CA THR A 397 10.41 -9.41 9.99
C THR A 397 10.45 -8.04 9.33
N ALA A 398 11.55 -7.31 9.51
CA ALA A 398 11.80 -6.05 8.81
C ALA A 398 12.36 -6.29 7.41
N ILE A 399 11.94 -5.45 6.45
CA ILE A 399 12.40 -5.47 5.06
C ILE A 399 12.91 -4.10 4.65
N GLY A 400 13.83 -4.07 3.67
CA GLY A 400 14.29 -2.82 3.07
C GLY A 400 13.44 -2.41 1.87
N PRO A 401 13.28 -1.11 1.62
CA PRO A 401 12.40 -0.59 0.57
C PRO A 401 12.85 -0.94 -0.86
N VAL A 402 14.06 -1.46 -1.04
CA VAL A 402 14.62 -1.80 -2.36
C VAL A 402 14.83 -3.30 -2.53
N SER A 403 14.83 -4.09 -1.46
CA SER A 403 15.09 -5.53 -1.50
C SER A 403 13.96 -6.34 -2.13
N ALA A 404 12.81 -5.73 -2.39
CA ALA A 404 11.65 -6.37 -3.01
C ALA A 404 11.38 -5.88 -4.44
N VAL A 405 12.21 -5.01 -5.00
CA VAL A 405 12.10 -4.62 -6.43
C VAL A 405 12.73 -5.74 -7.26
N PRO A 406 11.95 -6.50 -8.04
CA PRO A 406 12.52 -7.44 -8.99
C PRO A 406 13.43 -6.65 -9.94
N GLU A 407 14.65 -7.13 -10.19
CA GLU A 407 15.48 -6.56 -11.23
C GLU A 407 14.68 -6.56 -12.55
N PRO A 408 14.72 -5.47 -13.33
CA PRO A 408 14.06 -5.44 -14.62
C PRO A 408 14.59 -6.61 -15.45
N ASN A 409 13.67 -7.42 -15.94
CA ASN A 409 14.01 -8.54 -16.82
C ASN A 409 14.83 -7.98 -18.00
N PRO A 410 16.11 -8.35 -18.19
CA PRO A 410 16.97 -7.77 -19.22
C PRO A 410 16.52 -8.08 -20.65
N THR A 411 15.47 -8.89 -20.83
CA THR A 411 14.90 -9.26 -22.13
C THR A 411 13.89 -8.27 -22.70
N LEU A 412 13.57 -7.17 -21.99
CA LEU A 412 12.68 -6.11 -22.48
C LEU A 412 13.46 -4.81 -22.77
N GLN A 413 14.54 -4.88 -23.51
CA GLN A 413 15.07 -3.71 -24.23
C GLN A 413 14.46 -3.72 -25.64
N PRO A 414 14.00 -2.54 -26.17
CA PRO A 414 13.34 -2.41 -27.44
C PRO A 414 14.24 -2.78 -28.62
#